data_e25993ec00637abea5cec1dbc0ad3b13
#
_entry.id   e25993ec00637abea5cec1dbc0ad3b13
#
_cell.length_a   1.000
_cell.length_b   1.000
_cell.length_c   1.000
_cell.angle_alpha   90.00
_cell.angle_beta   90.00
_cell.angle_gamma   90.00
#
_symmetry.space_group_name_H-M   'P 1'
#
loop_
_entity.id
_entity.type
_entity.pdbx_description
1 polymer ?
#
loop_
_entity_poly.entity_id
_entity_poly.type
_entity_poly.pdbx_seq_one_letter_code
_entity_poly.pdbx_strand_id
1 'polypeptide(L)'
;MSEQRLSFGKLFWPSFLAVFVAGLVGMVFFFLVLGGIIGSFGDFEPEPLALQDKTVLHLKLEGVIADKSAQSIDATALKVDRSTGLPELLTGLEAAAKDRKIRGVFLEMKSPEMGMATASEVRDALNRFKKSGKFVVAYLSG
;
A
#
# COMPACT_ATOMS: atom_id res chain seq x y z
N MET A 1 -13.86 -34.64 -65.76
CA MET A 1 -12.99 -34.10 -64.69
C MET A 1 -13.34 -32.65 -64.52
N SER A 2 -14.21 -32.38 -63.55
CA SER A 2 -14.67 -31.02 -63.23
C SER A 2 -13.73 -30.43 -62.19
N GLU A 3 -12.87 -29.56 -62.63
CA GLU A 3 -12.04 -28.76 -61.73
C GLU A 3 -12.95 -27.79 -60.99
N GLN A 4 -13.21 -28.11 -59.68
CA GLN A 4 -13.81 -27.16 -58.76
C GLN A 4 -12.80 -26.04 -58.52
N ARG A 5 -12.95 -24.94 -59.25
CA ARG A 5 -12.28 -23.67 -58.91
C ARG A 5 -12.81 -23.22 -57.53
N LEU A 6 -12.11 -23.58 -56.51
CA LEU A 6 -12.34 -23.06 -55.15
C LEU A 6 -12.15 -21.54 -55.20
N SER A 7 -13.27 -20.82 -55.20
CA SER A 7 -13.28 -19.36 -55.20
C SER A 7 -12.53 -18.89 -53.92
N PHE A 8 -11.39 -18.24 -54.10
CA PHE A 8 -10.51 -17.72 -53.03
C PHE A 8 -11.27 -16.96 -51.95
N GLY A 9 -12.37 -16.26 -52.34
CA GLY A 9 -13.22 -15.54 -51.41
C GLY A 9 -14.04 -16.43 -50.47
N LYS A 10 -14.43 -17.66 -50.90
CA LYS A 10 -15.22 -18.58 -50.05
C LYS A 10 -14.39 -19.25 -48.98
N LEU A 11 -13.07 -19.35 -49.15
CA LEU A 11 -12.16 -19.93 -48.16
C LEU A 11 -11.58 -18.84 -47.24
N PHE A 12 -11.40 -17.64 -47.76
CA PHE A 12 -10.81 -16.52 -47.04
C PHE A 12 -11.72 -15.97 -45.92
N TRP A 13 -13.01 -15.79 -46.24
CA TRP A 13 -13.99 -15.23 -45.29
C TRP A 13 -14.17 -16.05 -44.01
N PRO A 14 -14.40 -17.38 -44.05
CA PRO A 14 -14.54 -18.16 -42.83
C PRO A 14 -13.24 -18.24 -42.01
N SER A 15 -12.07 -18.29 -42.65
CA SER A 15 -10.81 -18.29 -41.99
C SER A 15 -10.51 -16.95 -41.28
N PHE A 16 -10.80 -15.84 -41.92
CA PHE A 16 -10.65 -14.51 -41.34
C PHE A 16 -11.65 -14.32 -40.18
N LEU A 17 -12.90 -14.75 -40.32
CA LEU A 17 -13.89 -14.68 -39.24
C LEU A 17 -13.44 -15.53 -38.02
N ALA A 18 -12.93 -16.73 -38.26
CA ALA A 18 -12.46 -17.61 -37.21
C ALA A 18 -11.28 -16.99 -36.42
N VAL A 19 -10.32 -16.41 -37.10
CA VAL A 19 -9.17 -15.71 -36.46
C VAL A 19 -9.64 -14.47 -35.69
N PHE A 20 -10.59 -13.71 -36.26
CA PHE A 20 -11.14 -12.53 -35.60
C PHE A 20 -11.91 -12.90 -34.33
N VAL A 21 -12.77 -13.92 -34.38
CA VAL A 21 -13.49 -14.42 -33.19
C VAL A 21 -12.54 -14.98 -32.15
N ALA A 22 -11.55 -15.76 -32.56
CA ALA A 22 -10.53 -16.29 -31.65
C ALA A 22 -9.71 -15.16 -30.97
N GLY A 23 -9.36 -14.10 -31.73
CA GLY A 23 -8.69 -12.91 -31.19
C GLY A 23 -9.55 -12.16 -30.16
N LEU A 24 -10.84 -12.02 -30.44
CA LEU A 24 -11.77 -11.34 -29.55
C LEU A 24 -11.99 -12.14 -28.25
N VAL A 25 -12.14 -13.46 -28.35
CA VAL A 25 -12.21 -14.35 -27.17
C VAL A 25 -10.93 -14.31 -26.36
N GLY A 26 -9.76 -14.34 -27.04
CA GLY A 26 -8.46 -14.22 -26.39
C GLY A 26 -8.30 -12.89 -25.66
N MET A 27 -8.76 -11.80 -26.28
CA MET A 27 -8.72 -10.46 -25.68
C MET A 27 -9.60 -10.37 -24.41
N VAL A 28 -10.82 -10.91 -24.46
CA VAL A 28 -11.71 -10.96 -23.30
C VAL A 28 -11.10 -11.79 -22.17
N PHE A 29 -10.56 -12.95 -22.51
CA PHE A 29 -9.88 -13.82 -21.54
C PHE A 29 -8.65 -13.12 -20.92
N PHE A 30 -7.87 -12.42 -21.72
CA PHE A 30 -6.73 -11.63 -21.25
C PHE A 30 -7.15 -10.56 -20.24
N PHE A 31 -8.20 -9.79 -20.52
CA PHE A 31 -8.72 -8.79 -19.59
C PHE A 31 -9.33 -9.39 -18.32
N LEU A 32 -9.96 -10.57 -18.39
CA LEU A 32 -10.43 -11.27 -17.21
C LEU A 32 -9.28 -11.74 -16.30
N VAL A 33 -8.22 -12.26 -16.90
CA VAL A 33 -7.03 -12.66 -16.15
C VAL A 33 -6.31 -11.45 -15.55
N LEU A 34 -6.11 -10.39 -16.35
CA LEU A 34 -5.51 -9.15 -15.83
C LEU A 34 -6.37 -8.52 -14.73
N GLY A 35 -7.68 -8.44 -14.92
CA GLY A 35 -8.63 -7.93 -13.93
C GLY A 35 -8.63 -8.77 -12.65
N GLY A 36 -8.52 -10.09 -12.77
CA GLY A 36 -8.37 -11.00 -11.63
C GLY A 36 -7.07 -10.78 -10.86
N ILE A 37 -5.96 -10.59 -11.59
CA ILE A 37 -4.65 -10.29 -10.97
C ILE A 37 -4.70 -8.92 -10.28
N ILE A 38 -5.20 -7.88 -10.96
CA ILE A 38 -5.29 -6.52 -10.39
C ILE A 38 -6.28 -6.50 -9.21
N GLY A 39 -7.41 -7.19 -9.30
CA GLY A 39 -8.37 -7.33 -8.21
C GLY A 39 -7.79 -8.07 -7.00
N SER A 40 -6.95 -9.07 -7.24
CA SER A 40 -6.25 -9.80 -6.16
C SER A 40 -5.21 -8.93 -5.43
N PHE A 41 -4.68 -7.89 -6.07
CA PHE A 41 -3.80 -6.91 -5.42
C PHE A 41 -4.56 -5.74 -4.78
N GLY A 42 -5.84 -5.55 -5.10
CA GLY A 42 -6.68 -4.46 -4.58
C GLY A 42 -7.25 -4.68 -3.18
N ASP A 43 -7.33 -5.91 -2.70
CA ASP A 43 -7.91 -6.27 -1.40
C ASP A 43 -6.91 -6.23 -0.22
N PHE A 44 -5.84 -5.45 -0.34
CA PHE A 44 -5.06 -5.06 0.83
C PHE A 44 -5.67 -3.82 1.52
N GLU A 45 -6.99 -3.81 1.76
CA GLU A 45 -7.49 -3.03 2.87
C GLU A 45 -6.91 -3.65 4.14
N PRO A 46 -6.07 -2.93 4.90
CA PRO A 46 -5.62 -3.43 6.18
C PRO A 46 -6.89 -3.69 7.02
N GLU A 47 -7.13 -4.95 7.39
CA GLU A 47 -8.20 -5.28 8.33
C GLU A 47 -8.17 -4.24 9.45
N PRO A 48 -9.30 -3.56 9.73
CA PRO A 48 -9.33 -2.63 10.82
C PRO A 48 -8.98 -3.42 12.09
N LEU A 49 -7.76 -3.21 12.58
CA LEU A 49 -7.31 -3.79 13.83
C LEU A 49 -8.39 -3.50 14.88
N ALA A 50 -9.08 -4.53 15.32
CA ALA A 50 -10.07 -4.41 16.39
C ALA A 50 -9.31 -4.01 17.67
N LEU A 51 -9.10 -2.69 17.85
CA LEU A 51 -8.45 -2.16 19.03
C LEU A 51 -9.26 -2.53 20.26
N GLN A 52 -8.63 -3.23 21.19
CA GLN A 52 -9.19 -3.49 22.50
C GLN A 52 -9.21 -2.20 23.33
N ASP A 53 -10.13 -2.11 24.28
CA ASP A 53 -10.15 -0.99 25.21
C ASP A 53 -8.84 -0.93 26.02
N LYS A 54 -8.27 0.26 26.15
CA LYS A 54 -7.00 0.54 26.83
C LYS A 54 -5.76 0.11 26.04
N THR A 55 -5.79 0.18 24.72
CA THR A 55 -4.64 -0.09 23.85
C THR A 55 -3.57 1.00 24.00
N VAL A 56 -2.31 0.59 23.96
CA VAL A 56 -1.14 1.49 23.87
C VAL A 56 -0.59 1.37 22.45
N LEU A 57 -0.45 2.50 21.79
CA LEU A 57 0.14 2.54 20.44
C LEU A 57 1.65 2.38 20.56
N HIS A 58 2.20 1.31 20.00
CA HIS A 58 3.64 1.13 19.90
C HIS A 58 4.15 1.76 18.59
N LEU A 59 4.91 2.83 18.74
CA LEU A 59 5.51 3.57 17.65
C LEU A 59 7.01 3.30 17.62
N LYS A 60 7.47 2.63 16.58
CA LYS A 60 8.90 2.33 16.39
C LYS A 60 9.49 3.30 15.37
N LEU A 61 10.47 4.09 15.79
CA LEU A 61 11.27 4.95 14.92
C LEU A 61 12.63 4.32 14.70
N GLU A 62 12.85 3.80 13.50
CA GLU A 62 14.09 3.12 13.11
C GLU A 62 14.51 3.57 11.70
N GLY A 63 15.82 3.82 11.54
CA GLY A 63 16.38 4.22 10.24
C GLY A 63 15.98 5.61 9.79
N VAL A 64 15.94 5.82 8.46
CA VAL A 64 15.67 7.14 7.86
C VAL A 64 14.19 7.46 7.89
N ILE A 65 13.82 8.53 8.58
CA ILE A 65 12.46 9.07 8.54
C ILE A 65 12.42 10.18 7.49
N ALA A 66 11.82 9.85 6.34
CA ALA A 66 11.73 10.78 5.22
C ALA A 66 10.63 11.82 5.42
N ASP A 67 10.84 13.03 4.93
CA ASP A 67 9.83 14.11 4.93
C ASP A 67 8.60 13.76 4.09
N LYS A 68 8.73 12.83 3.16
CA LYS A 68 7.65 12.28 2.34
C LYS A 68 7.67 10.77 2.41
N SER A 69 6.51 10.14 2.44
CA SER A 69 6.38 8.69 2.29
C SER A 69 7.05 8.27 0.98
N ALA A 70 8.14 7.56 1.08
CA ALA A 70 8.79 6.94 -0.07
C ALA A 70 8.33 5.48 -0.13
N GLN A 71 7.57 5.15 -1.16
CA GLN A 71 7.31 3.78 -1.52
C GLN A 71 8.47 3.34 -2.41
N SER A 72 9.49 2.72 -1.83
CA SER A 72 10.56 2.12 -2.60
C SER A 72 10.16 0.70 -2.98
N ILE A 73 9.99 0.49 -4.29
CA ILE A 73 9.80 -0.85 -4.84
C ILE A 73 11.19 -1.36 -5.22
N ASP A 74 11.73 -2.27 -4.44
CA ASP A 74 12.91 -3.01 -4.87
C ASP A 74 12.46 -4.11 -5.85
N ALA A 75 12.55 -3.78 -7.15
CA ALA A 75 12.15 -4.67 -8.23
C ALA A 75 12.99 -5.96 -8.29
N THR A 76 14.18 -5.98 -7.67
CA THR A 76 15.07 -7.14 -7.64
C THR A 76 14.69 -8.13 -6.54
N ALA A 77 14.09 -7.66 -5.46
CA ALA A 77 13.73 -8.49 -4.31
C ALA A 77 12.21 -8.71 -4.17
N LEU A 78 11.38 -8.12 -5.04
CA LEU A 78 9.92 -8.09 -4.92
C LEU A 78 9.43 -7.67 -3.51
N LYS A 79 10.23 -6.85 -2.83
CA LYS A 79 9.89 -6.29 -1.51
C LYS A 79 9.38 -4.88 -1.69
N VAL A 80 8.22 -4.62 -1.11
CA VAL A 80 7.67 -3.27 -0.98
C VAL A 80 7.99 -2.81 0.44
N ASP A 81 9.07 -2.06 0.59
CA ASP A 81 9.37 -1.39 1.85
C ASP A 81 8.54 -0.11 1.96
N ARG A 82 7.57 -0.13 2.85
CA ARG A 82 6.80 1.06 3.21
C ARG A 82 7.53 1.75 4.37
N SER A 83 8.36 2.73 4.06
CA SER A 83 8.85 3.63 5.10
C SER A 83 7.69 4.52 5.54
N THR A 84 7.33 4.46 6.80
CA THR A 84 6.36 5.39 7.38
C THR A 84 6.94 6.79 7.30
N GLY A 85 6.38 7.62 6.44
CA GLY A 85 6.80 9.00 6.30
C GLY A 85 6.30 9.87 7.45
N LEU A 86 6.87 11.05 7.58
CA LEU A 86 6.45 12.05 8.57
C LEU A 86 4.96 12.36 8.51
N PRO A 87 4.32 12.57 7.33
CA PRO A 87 2.89 12.89 7.26
C PRO A 87 1.99 11.80 7.85
N GLU A 88 2.28 10.52 7.58
CA GLU A 88 1.53 9.39 8.13
C GLU A 88 1.68 9.29 9.64
N LEU A 89 2.89 9.52 10.14
CA LEU A 89 3.18 9.56 11.56
C LEU A 89 2.36 10.64 12.27
N LEU A 90 2.35 11.86 11.72
CA LEU A 90 1.60 12.99 12.28
C LEU A 90 0.10 12.73 12.27
N THR A 91 -0.44 12.27 11.15
CA THR A 91 -1.86 11.93 11.00
C THR A 91 -2.26 10.80 11.92
N GLY A 92 -1.43 9.77 12.06
CA GLY A 92 -1.64 8.66 12.97
C GLY A 92 -1.69 9.09 14.44
N LEU A 93 -0.78 9.98 14.86
CA LEU A 93 -0.79 10.54 16.23
C LEU A 93 -2.03 11.41 16.49
N GLU A 94 -2.50 12.19 15.52
CA GLU A 94 -3.72 12.97 15.65
C GLU A 94 -4.98 12.09 15.75
N ALA A 95 -5.07 11.04 14.94
CA ALA A 95 -6.14 10.05 15.03
C ALA A 95 -6.12 9.33 16.38
N ALA A 96 -4.95 8.89 16.83
CA ALA A 96 -4.74 8.25 18.11
C ALA A 96 -5.09 9.17 19.29
N ALA A 97 -4.86 10.47 19.18
CA ALA A 97 -5.24 11.45 20.21
C ALA A 97 -6.76 11.52 20.42
N LYS A 98 -7.53 11.35 19.32
CA LYS A 98 -9.01 11.41 19.36
C LYS A 98 -9.65 10.06 19.70
N ASP A 99 -8.96 8.94 19.51
CA ASP A 99 -9.51 7.60 19.75
C ASP A 99 -9.57 7.29 21.27
N ARG A 100 -10.76 7.00 21.78
CA ARG A 100 -10.98 6.66 23.20
C ARG A 100 -10.37 5.33 23.62
N LYS A 101 -10.12 4.42 22.69
CA LYS A 101 -9.54 3.10 22.95
C LYS A 101 -8.04 3.19 23.22
N ILE A 102 -7.37 4.21 22.67
CA ILE A 102 -5.94 4.44 22.84
C ILE A 102 -5.71 5.24 24.12
N ARG A 103 -4.89 4.72 25.03
CA ARG A 103 -4.54 5.33 26.31
C ARG A 103 -3.22 6.07 26.29
N GLY A 104 -2.31 5.68 25.41
CA GLY A 104 -0.99 6.29 25.34
C GLY A 104 -0.18 5.80 24.15
N VAL A 105 1.03 6.34 24.04
CA VAL A 105 2.01 5.97 23.03
C VAL A 105 3.27 5.47 23.76
N PHE A 106 3.75 4.31 23.31
CA PHE A 106 5.08 3.81 23.62
C PHE A 106 5.97 4.06 22.41
N LEU A 107 6.89 4.99 22.52
CA LEU A 107 7.82 5.39 21.47
C LEU A 107 9.15 4.65 21.68
N GLU A 108 9.45 3.73 20.79
CA GLU A 108 10.75 3.07 20.70
C GLU A 108 11.60 3.75 19.64
N MET A 109 12.75 4.24 20.03
CA MET A 109 13.71 4.88 19.12
C MET A 109 14.95 4.01 19.01
N LYS A 110 15.22 3.53 17.79
CA LYS A 110 16.42 2.75 17.48
C LYS A 110 17.20 3.45 16.38
N SER A 111 18.20 4.23 16.80
CA SER A 111 19.05 5.00 15.89
C SER A 111 18.27 5.70 14.77
N PRO A 112 17.26 6.53 15.09
CA PRO A 112 16.49 7.22 14.05
C PRO A 112 17.36 8.27 13.39
N GLU A 113 17.39 8.24 12.05
CA GLU A 113 18.04 9.26 11.24
C GLU A 113 16.97 10.22 10.71
N MET A 114 16.95 11.43 11.23
CA MET A 114 16.01 12.46 10.84
C MET A 114 16.62 13.85 10.92
N GLY A 115 16.14 14.76 10.06
CA GLY A 115 16.53 16.17 10.11
C GLY A 115 16.00 16.87 11.36
N MET A 116 16.62 18.00 11.74
CA MET A 116 16.20 18.80 12.89
C MET A 116 14.75 19.28 12.77
N ALA A 117 14.32 19.63 11.55
CA ALA A 117 12.95 20.05 11.29
C ALA A 117 11.97 18.90 11.57
N THR A 118 12.23 17.72 11.01
CA THR A 118 11.44 16.50 11.20
C THR A 118 11.36 16.12 12.68
N ALA A 119 12.50 16.15 13.40
CA ALA A 119 12.54 15.89 14.84
C ALA A 119 11.68 16.87 15.64
N SER A 120 11.71 18.15 15.26
CA SER A 120 10.88 19.18 15.88
C SER A 120 9.38 18.95 15.67
N GLU A 121 8.99 18.58 14.45
CA GLU A 121 7.59 18.27 14.14
C GLU A 121 7.06 17.02 14.87
N VAL A 122 7.88 15.97 14.94
CA VAL A 122 7.56 14.75 15.72
C VAL A 122 7.38 15.09 17.21
N ARG A 123 8.31 15.87 17.79
CA ARG A 123 8.23 16.33 19.17
C ARG A 123 6.94 17.13 19.42
N ASP A 124 6.60 18.04 18.52
CA ASP A 124 5.43 18.88 18.65
C ASP A 124 4.12 18.08 18.50
N ALA A 125 4.10 17.08 17.64
CA ALA A 125 2.98 16.14 17.51
C ALA A 125 2.80 15.30 18.80
N LEU A 126 3.88 14.80 19.39
CA LEU A 126 3.83 14.08 20.67
C LEU A 126 3.36 14.98 21.81
N ASN A 127 3.77 16.26 21.81
CA ASN A 127 3.29 17.23 22.79
C ASN A 127 1.79 17.52 22.62
N ARG A 128 1.29 17.63 21.37
CA ARG A 128 -0.15 17.74 21.09
C ARG A 128 -0.91 16.49 21.57
N PHE A 129 -0.35 15.30 21.32
CA PHE A 129 -0.92 14.05 21.81
C PHE A 129 -1.01 14.03 23.34
N LYS A 130 0.04 14.43 24.06
CA LYS A 130 0.02 14.53 25.55
C LYS A 130 -1.08 15.49 26.05
N LYS A 131 -1.33 16.58 25.34
CA LYS A 131 -2.41 17.54 25.72
C LYS A 131 -3.80 16.91 25.65
N SER A 132 -3.99 15.79 24.95
CA SER A 132 -5.25 15.02 24.97
C SER A 132 -5.47 14.22 26.27
N GLY A 133 -4.58 14.32 27.25
CA GLY A 133 -4.66 13.61 28.54
C GLY A 133 -4.10 12.18 28.50
N LYS A 134 -3.40 11.81 27.43
CA LYS A 134 -2.81 10.49 27.23
C LYS A 134 -1.31 10.51 27.53
N PHE A 135 -0.76 9.38 27.95
CA PHE A 135 0.64 9.29 28.29
C PHE A 135 1.51 9.02 27.05
N VAL A 136 2.76 9.48 27.12
CA VAL A 136 3.83 9.15 26.16
C VAL A 136 5.01 8.64 26.96
N VAL A 137 5.45 7.43 26.63
CA VAL A 137 6.69 6.83 27.17
C VAL A 137 7.64 6.66 26.02
N ALA A 138 8.86 7.16 26.17
CA ALA A 138 9.92 7.02 25.17
C ALA A 138 11.01 6.11 25.70
N TYR A 139 11.44 5.18 24.86
CA TYR A 139 12.56 4.26 25.13
C TYR A 139 13.59 4.37 24.01
N LEU A 140 14.83 4.55 24.36
CA LEU A 140 15.95 4.58 23.42
C LEU A 140 16.68 3.26 23.53
N SER A 141 16.66 2.47 22.46
CA SER A 141 17.46 1.27 22.30
C SER A 141 18.67 1.61 21.43
N GLY A 142 19.85 1.48 22.01
CA GLY A 142 21.13 1.66 21.33
C GLY A 142 21.72 0.35 20.86
#